data_348f60ba7f8a94f10177a524e07d3dde
#
_entry.id   348f60ba7f8a94f10177a524e07d3dde
#
_cell.length_a   1.000
_cell.length_b   1.000
_cell.length_c   1.000
_cell.angle_alpha   90.00
_cell.angle_beta   90.00
_cell.angle_gamma   90.00
#
_symmetry.space_group_name_H-M   'P 1'
#
loop_
_entity.id
_entity.type
_entity.pdbx_description
1 polymer ?
#
loop_
_entity_poly.entity_id
_entity_poly.type
_entity_poly.pdbx_seq_one_letter_code
_entity_poly.pdbx_strand_id
1 'polypeptide(L)'
;VGTHSVHLLADFDINAGAPGSGTTGLPQYAKFGRTIPTQMWDGFLSSNYHSLQVAVNRSFSKGLMLKGAYTYSKAIDYTDADGWASVGFNWGPSFERNRAAAGFDRTQVLQMGWVYELPMGKGKLIAKSGIAEKVLGNWQVNGIFAAYTGTPFTISGPTASLNAPGNSQTANQVKASVDKLGKYGPGQLYYDPTAFAAVTAAATFGNSGRNILRA
;
A
#
# COMPACT_ATOMS: atom_id res chain seq x y z
N VAL A 1 -3.67 -18.67 0.13
CA VAL A 1 -4.43 -18.26 -1.07
C VAL A 1 -3.48 -17.57 -2.03
N GLY A 2 -3.54 -17.89 -3.30
CA GLY A 2 -2.81 -17.22 -4.37
C GLY A 2 -3.76 -16.92 -5.52
N THR A 3 -3.70 -15.70 -6.05
CA THR A 3 -4.42 -15.31 -7.27
C THR A 3 -3.47 -14.62 -8.22
N HIS A 4 -3.71 -14.80 -9.50
CA HIS A 4 -2.99 -14.14 -10.57
C HIS A 4 -4.01 -13.64 -11.57
N SER A 5 -4.00 -12.36 -11.85
CA SER A 5 -4.85 -11.73 -12.84
C SER A 5 -3.99 -11.31 -14.02
N VAL A 6 -4.46 -11.58 -15.21
CA VAL A 6 -3.90 -11.12 -16.49
C VAL A 6 -4.98 -10.34 -17.24
N HIS A 7 -4.58 -9.52 -18.19
CA HIS A 7 -5.50 -8.66 -18.94
C HIS A 7 -6.24 -7.62 -18.07
N LEU A 8 -5.57 -7.09 -17.03
CA LEU A 8 -6.07 -5.93 -16.32
C LEU A 8 -6.05 -4.72 -17.26
N LEU A 9 -7.17 -4.03 -17.32
CA LEU A 9 -7.32 -2.83 -18.12
C LEU A 9 -6.54 -1.68 -17.47
N ALA A 10 -5.75 -0.98 -18.26
CA ALA A 10 -5.03 0.20 -17.84
C ALA A 10 -5.17 1.34 -18.83
N ASP A 11 -5.11 2.54 -18.30
CA ASP A 11 -5.00 3.79 -19.04
C ASP A 11 -3.53 4.19 -19.12
N PHE A 12 -2.98 4.29 -20.33
CA PHE A 12 -1.60 4.69 -20.55
C PHE A 12 -1.44 5.64 -21.74
N ASP A 13 -0.45 6.53 -21.65
CA ASP A 13 -0.17 7.53 -22.68
C ASP A 13 0.75 6.97 -23.74
N ILE A 14 0.22 6.68 -24.93
CA ILE A 14 1.01 6.25 -26.11
C ILE A 14 1.81 7.38 -26.76
N ASN A 15 1.61 8.63 -26.32
CA ASN A 15 2.37 9.79 -26.77
C ASN A 15 3.44 10.20 -25.75
N ALA A 16 3.79 9.33 -24.79
CA ALA A 16 4.79 9.62 -23.78
C ALA A 16 6.21 9.68 -24.38
N GLY A 17 6.97 10.70 -23.97
CA GLY A 17 8.32 10.96 -24.49
C GLY A 17 9.39 10.11 -23.83
N ALA A 18 10.47 9.84 -24.56
CA ALA A 18 11.69 9.29 -23.99
C ALA A 18 12.37 10.30 -23.04
N PRO A 19 13.18 9.85 -22.07
CA PRO A 19 14.00 10.75 -21.25
C PRO A 19 14.80 11.73 -22.10
N GLY A 20 14.72 13.03 -21.78
CA GLY A 20 15.38 14.10 -22.50
C GLY A 20 14.74 14.54 -23.82
N SER A 21 13.69 13.87 -24.27
CA SER A 21 13.08 14.17 -25.58
C SER A 21 12.32 15.51 -25.64
N GLY A 22 11.86 15.98 -24.48
CA GLY A 22 10.98 17.13 -24.43
C GLY A 22 9.70 16.96 -25.22
N THR A 23 9.00 18.06 -25.43
CA THR A 23 7.70 18.05 -26.14
C THR A 23 7.85 17.75 -27.62
N THR A 24 8.95 18.20 -28.25
CA THR A 24 9.19 18.00 -29.69
C THR A 24 9.61 16.57 -30.03
N GLY A 25 10.07 15.79 -29.05
CA GLY A 25 10.41 14.39 -29.22
C GLY A 25 9.28 13.41 -28.90
N LEU A 26 8.06 13.89 -28.72
CA LEU A 26 6.89 13.03 -28.54
C LEU A 26 6.60 12.22 -29.80
N PRO A 27 6.20 10.93 -29.70
CA PRO A 27 5.97 10.05 -30.85
C PRO A 27 5.04 10.63 -31.92
N GLN A 28 4.03 11.39 -31.52
CA GLN A 28 3.03 11.97 -32.45
C GLN A 28 3.33 13.41 -32.82
N TYR A 29 4.41 14.01 -32.32
CA TYR A 29 4.75 15.42 -32.62
C TYR A 29 5.15 15.62 -34.08
N ALA A 30 6.08 14.84 -34.59
CA ALA A 30 6.63 15.03 -35.94
C ALA A 30 5.55 14.91 -37.04
N LYS A 31 4.58 14.02 -36.85
CA LYS A 31 3.54 13.77 -37.85
C LYS A 31 2.30 14.64 -37.68
N PHE A 32 1.91 14.95 -36.42
CA PHE A 32 0.63 15.59 -36.12
C PHE A 32 0.76 16.89 -35.33
N GLY A 33 1.97 17.31 -34.97
CA GLY A 33 2.19 18.45 -34.07
C GLY A 33 1.60 18.24 -32.65
N ARG A 34 1.28 17.00 -32.26
CA ARG A 34 0.56 16.71 -31.04
C ARG A 34 1.49 16.78 -29.83
N THR A 35 1.16 17.65 -28.87
CA THR A 35 1.93 17.91 -27.67
C THR A 35 1.25 17.44 -26.38
N ILE A 36 0.00 16.96 -26.50
CA ILE A 36 -0.81 16.48 -25.37
C ILE A 36 -0.85 14.94 -25.32
N PRO A 37 -1.16 14.34 -24.18
CA PRO A 37 -1.31 12.91 -24.05
C PRO A 37 -2.28 12.30 -25.06
N THR A 38 -2.03 11.07 -25.46
CA THR A 38 -2.96 10.23 -26.20
C THR A 38 -3.19 8.98 -25.40
N GLN A 39 -4.31 8.98 -24.69
CA GLN A 39 -4.67 7.88 -23.81
C GLN A 39 -5.12 6.68 -24.63
N MET A 40 -4.62 5.53 -24.28
CA MET A 40 -5.05 4.24 -24.80
C MET A 40 -5.39 3.32 -23.64
N TRP A 41 -6.49 2.60 -23.77
CA TRP A 41 -6.91 1.60 -22.81
C TRP A 41 -6.72 0.22 -23.43
N ASP A 42 -5.97 -0.62 -22.71
CA ASP A 42 -5.70 -1.97 -23.16
C ASP A 42 -5.54 -2.90 -21.95
N GLY A 43 -5.89 -4.16 -22.15
CA GLY A 43 -5.92 -5.20 -21.12
C GLY A 43 -4.69 -6.10 -21.16
N PHE A 44 -3.49 -5.58 -20.94
CA PHE A 44 -2.25 -6.38 -20.98
C PHE A 44 -1.51 -6.45 -19.63
N LEU A 45 -1.99 -5.75 -18.61
CA LEU A 45 -1.36 -5.74 -17.29
C LEU A 45 -1.70 -6.99 -16.48
N SER A 46 -0.89 -7.25 -15.48
CA SER A 46 -1.09 -8.35 -14.55
C SER A 46 -0.96 -7.91 -13.12
N SER A 47 -1.60 -8.66 -12.23
CA SER A 47 -1.40 -8.55 -10.79
C SER A 47 -1.26 -9.91 -10.15
N ASN A 48 -0.54 -9.96 -9.04
CA ASN A 48 -0.34 -11.17 -8.25
C ASN A 48 -0.70 -10.88 -6.80
N TYR A 49 -1.45 -11.79 -6.20
CA TYR A 49 -1.72 -11.76 -4.77
C TYR A 49 -1.42 -13.13 -4.17
N HIS A 50 -0.64 -13.15 -3.09
CA HIS A 50 -0.35 -14.34 -2.31
C HIS A 50 -0.59 -14.05 -0.83
N SER A 51 -1.26 -14.99 -0.14
CA SER A 51 -1.50 -14.86 1.29
C SER A 51 -1.50 -16.18 2.03
N LEU A 52 -1.03 -16.13 3.27
CA LEU A 52 -1.31 -17.07 4.33
C LEU A 52 -2.40 -16.47 5.22
N GLN A 53 -3.49 -17.20 5.40
CA GLN A 53 -4.61 -16.78 6.24
C GLN A 53 -4.83 -17.80 7.34
N VAL A 54 -4.88 -17.33 8.58
CA VAL A 54 -5.15 -18.16 9.77
C VAL A 54 -6.36 -17.58 10.47
N ALA A 55 -7.35 -18.41 10.76
CA ALA A 55 -8.53 -18.02 11.53
C ALA A 55 -8.65 -18.85 12.79
N VAL A 56 -8.99 -18.20 13.89
CA VAL A 56 -9.32 -18.82 15.16
C VAL A 56 -10.75 -18.50 15.50
N ASN A 57 -11.54 -19.54 15.77
CA ASN A 57 -12.93 -19.39 16.18
C ASN A 57 -13.19 -20.27 17.39
N ARG A 58 -13.42 -19.65 18.52
CA ARG A 58 -13.86 -20.31 19.75
C ARG A 58 -15.26 -19.84 20.07
N SER A 59 -16.23 -20.74 19.96
CA SER A 59 -17.58 -20.51 20.41
C SER A 59 -17.63 -20.31 21.93
N PHE A 60 -18.66 -19.63 22.41
CA PHE A 60 -18.77 -19.32 23.83
C PHE A 60 -18.69 -20.61 24.69
N SER A 61 -17.66 -20.67 25.50
CA SER A 61 -17.41 -21.79 26.40
C SER A 61 -16.57 -21.34 27.60
N LYS A 62 -16.99 -21.72 28.80
CA LYS A 62 -16.33 -21.33 30.08
C LYS A 62 -16.13 -19.83 30.20
N GLY A 63 -17.12 -19.04 29.77
CA GLY A 63 -17.11 -17.59 29.83
C GLY A 63 -16.29 -16.88 28.76
N LEU A 64 -15.74 -17.58 27.77
CA LEU A 64 -14.93 -16.96 26.72
C LEU A 64 -15.45 -17.32 25.33
N MET A 65 -15.72 -16.30 24.52
CA MET A 65 -15.85 -16.36 23.07
C MET A 65 -14.68 -15.57 22.45
N LEU A 66 -14.06 -16.14 21.43
CA LEU A 66 -12.95 -15.50 20.70
C LEU A 66 -13.11 -15.80 19.22
N LYS A 67 -13.03 -14.75 18.40
CA LYS A 67 -12.88 -14.86 16.96
C LYS A 67 -11.69 -14.02 16.54
N GLY A 68 -10.83 -14.58 15.72
CA GLY A 68 -9.66 -13.86 15.21
C GLY A 68 -9.28 -14.33 13.83
N ALA A 69 -8.71 -13.43 13.05
CA ALA A 69 -8.12 -13.73 11.76
C ALA A 69 -6.80 -12.99 11.62
N TYR A 70 -5.80 -13.69 11.14
CA TYR A 70 -4.50 -13.13 10.76
C TYR A 70 -4.23 -13.44 9.30
N THR A 71 -3.85 -12.42 8.55
CA THR A 71 -3.43 -12.54 7.16
C THR A 71 -2.02 -11.98 7.00
N TYR A 72 -1.13 -12.79 6.45
CA TYR A 72 0.15 -12.36 5.90
C TYR A 72 0.08 -12.42 4.40
N SER A 73 0.24 -11.29 3.70
CA SER A 73 0.00 -11.21 2.26
C SER A 73 0.95 -10.28 1.54
N LYS A 74 1.00 -10.43 0.23
CA LYS A 74 1.67 -9.53 -0.69
C LYS A 74 0.87 -9.41 -1.98
N ALA A 75 0.51 -8.17 -2.33
CA ALA A 75 -0.07 -7.80 -3.61
C ALA A 75 0.97 -7.03 -4.44
N ILE A 76 1.11 -7.40 -5.69
CA ILE A 76 2.00 -6.74 -6.66
C ILE A 76 1.18 -6.46 -7.92
N ASP A 77 1.29 -5.25 -8.45
CA ASP A 77 0.60 -4.81 -9.65
C ASP A 77 1.43 -3.78 -10.45
N TYR A 78 0.86 -3.31 -11.54
CA TYR A 78 1.38 -2.20 -12.35
C TYR A 78 0.60 -0.90 -12.11
N THR A 79 -0.63 -0.99 -11.62
CA THR A 79 -1.52 0.12 -11.28
C THR A 79 -2.48 -0.30 -10.17
N ASP A 80 -2.90 0.65 -9.35
CA ASP A 80 -3.70 0.36 -8.14
C ASP A 80 -5.20 0.22 -8.40
N ALA A 81 -5.66 0.47 -9.62
CA ALA A 81 -7.06 0.27 -10.00
C ALA A 81 -7.18 -0.32 -11.40
N ASP A 82 -8.32 -0.93 -11.68
CA ASP A 82 -8.66 -1.47 -12.99
C ASP A 82 -9.40 -0.41 -13.82
N GLY A 83 -8.92 -0.14 -15.01
CA GLY A 83 -9.58 0.61 -16.06
C GLY A 83 -9.43 2.13 -16.02
N TRP A 84 -9.31 2.76 -14.85
CA TRP A 84 -9.25 4.22 -14.73
C TRP A 84 -7.94 4.73 -14.08
N ALA A 85 -7.10 3.85 -13.62
CA ALA A 85 -5.81 4.22 -13.07
C ALA A 85 -4.75 4.25 -14.16
N SER A 86 -4.21 5.42 -14.39
CA SER A 86 -3.07 5.59 -15.29
C SER A 86 -1.79 5.03 -14.66
N VAL A 87 -0.94 4.50 -15.52
CA VAL A 87 0.42 4.12 -15.12
C VAL A 87 1.32 5.36 -15.04
N GLY A 88 2.29 5.33 -14.13
CA GLY A 88 3.20 6.46 -13.93
C GLY A 88 4.31 6.55 -14.97
N PHE A 89 4.76 5.42 -15.51
CA PHE A 89 5.86 5.31 -16.47
C PHE A 89 5.31 4.77 -17.79
N ASN A 90 5.09 5.67 -18.76
CA ASN A 90 4.43 5.35 -20.03
C ASN A 90 5.42 5.08 -21.17
N TRP A 91 6.67 5.56 -21.07
CA TRP A 91 7.68 5.26 -22.07
C TRP A 91 8.06 3.78 -22.05
N GLY A 92 7.91 3.07 -23.18
CA GLY A 92 8.01 1.62 -23.26
C GLY A 92 9.19 0.99 -22.53
N PRO A 93 10.46 1.44 -22.76
CA PRO A 93 11.62 0.87 -22.05
C PRO A 93 11.60 1.06 -20.52
N SER A 94 10.82 1.99 -20.00
CA SER A 94 10.67 2.22 -18.55
C SER A 94 9.40 1.62 -17.95
N PHE A 95 8.58 0.97 -18.77
CA PHE A 95 7.23 0.52 -18.37
C PHE A 95 7.25 -0.45 -17.18
N GLU A 96 8.24 -1.33 -17.09
CA GLU A 96 8.40 -2.26 -15.96
C GLU A 96 8.62 -1.57 -14.60
N ARG A 97 8.96 -0.27 -14.59
CA ARG A 97 9.05 0.51 -13.36
C ARG A 97 7.70 0.70 -12.65
N ASN A 98 6.60 0.48 -13.37
CA ASN A 98 5.26 0.50 -12.77
C ASN A 98 5.05 -0.72 -11.84
N ARG A 99 5.75 -1.84 -12.07
CA ARG A 99 5.54 -3.07 -11.30
C ARG A 99 6.11 -2.94 -9.89
N ALA A 100 5.23 -2.92 -8.91
CA ALA A 100 5.59 -2.74 -7.49
C ALA A 100 4.54 -3.34 -6.56
N ALA A 101 4.76 -3.24 -5.26
CA ALA A 101 3.71 -3.51 -4.28
C ALA A 101 2.51 -2.60 -4.56
N ALA A 102 1.31 -3.17 -4.56
CA ALA A 102 0.07 -2.42 -4.76
C ALA A 102 -0.09 -1.34 -3.68
N GLY A 103 -0.59 -0.16 -4.04
CA GLY A 103 -0.76 0.95 -3.09
C GLY A 103 -1.72 0.64 -1.94
N PHE A 104 -2.56 -0.37 -2.10
CA PHE A 104 -3.46 -0.89 -1.06
C PHE A 104 -2.89 -2.13 -0.32
N ASP A 105 -1.68 -2.59 -0.65
CA ASP A 105 -1.10 -3.78 -0.03
C ASP A 105 -0.90 -3.59 1.49
N ARG A 106 -1.39 -4.54 2.26
CA ARG A 106 -1.17 -4.64 3.70
C ARG A 106 -0.56 -5.98 4.01
N THR A 107 0.75 -5.99 4.24
CA THR A 107 1.52 -7.22 4.43
C THR A 107 1.01 -8.04 5.62
N GLN A 108 0.56 -7.38 6.69
CA GLN A 108 0.03 -8.04 7.87
C GLN A 108 -1.28 -7.38 8.28
N VAL A 109 -2.29 -8.21 8.51
CA VAL A 109 -3.61 -7.81 9.00
C VAL A 109 -3.99 -8.75 10.13
N LEU A 110 -4.18 -8.21 11.33
CA LEU A 110 -4.69 -8.93 12.50
C LEU A 110 -5.99 -8.31 12.94
N GLN A 111 -7.02 -9.10 13.05
CA GLN A 111 -8.31 -8.71 13.61
C GLN A 111 -8.76 -9.72 14.63
N MET A 112 -9.19 -9.26 15.79
CA MET A 112 -9.71 -10.11 16.86
C MET A 112 -10.93 -9.47 17.52
N GLY A 113 -11.91 -10.29 17.86
CA GLY A 113 -13.03 -9.90 18.69
C GLY A 113 -13.23 -10.92 19.81
N TRP A 114 -13.53 -10.45 21.00
CA TRP A 114 -13.75 -11.32 22.13
C TRP A 114 -14.88 -10.85 23.02
N VAL A 115 -15.47 -11.81 23.71
CA VAL A 115 -16.39 -11.62 24.82
C VAL A 115 -15.90 -12.49 25.95
N TYR A 116 -15.59 -11.90 27.10
CA TYR A 116 -15.13 -12.61 28.28
C TYR A 116 -15.99 -12.27 29.49
N GLU A 117 -16.72 -13.24 30.00
CA GLU A 117 -17.39 -13.13 31.28
C GLU A 117 -16.37 -13.28 32.40
N LEU A 118 -16.29 -12.28 33.26
CA LEU A 118 -15.39 -12.35 34.42
C LEU A 118 -15.84 -13.47 35.35
N PRO A 119 -14.91 -14.19 35.98
CA PRO A 119 -15.21 -15.29 36.87
C PRO A 119 -15.68 -14.79 38.27
N MET A 120 -16.59 -13.80 38.28
CA MET A 120 -17.11 -13.12 39.46
C MET A 120 -18.62 -13.27 39.55
N GLY A 121 -19.17 -13.49 40.76
CA GLY A 121 -20.61 -13.60 41.00
C GLY A 121 -21.05 -15.00 41.44
N LYS A 122 -22.35 -15.19 41.55
CA LYS A 122 -22.95 -16.43 42.05
C LYS A 122 -22.54 -17.63 41.19
N GLY A 123 -21.98 -18.63 41.83
CA GLY A 123 -21.48 -19.84 41.14
C GLY A 123 -20.17 -19.69 40.40
N LYS A 124 -19.54 -18.52 40.45
CA LYS A 124 -18.23 -18.24 39.86
C LYS A 124 -17.08 -18.40 40.87
N LEU A 125 -15.84 -18.07 40.47
CA LEU A 125 -14.66 -18.27 41.32
C LEU A 125 -14.52 -17.21 42.42
N ILE A 126 -14.88 -15.97 42.15
CA ILE A 126 -14.65 -14.79 42.97
C ILE A 126 -15.99 -14.08 43.24
N ALA A 127 -16.10 -13.37 44.38
CA ALA A 127 -17.27 -12.58 44.74
C ALA A 127 -18.58 -13.41 44.72
N LYS A 128 -18.58 -14.56 45.41
CA LYS A 128 -19.65 -15.57 45.30
C LYS A 128 -20.94 -15.20 46.04
N SER A 129 -20.90 -14.21 46.97
CA SER A 129 -22.04 -13.83 47.79
C SER A 129 -21.88 -12.43 48.38
N GLY A 130 -22.97 -11.88 48.91
CA GLY A 130 -23.00 -10.59 49.62
C GLY A 130 -22.95 -9.37 48.70
N ILE A 131 -22.45 -8.26 49.22
CA ILE A 131 -22.34 -7.00 48.49
C ILE A 131 -21.38 -7.14 47.29
N ALA A 132 -20.30 -7.89 47.46
CA ALA A 132 -19.32 -8.13 46.39
C ALA A 132 -19.95 -8.87 45.19
N GLU A 133 -20.84 -9.81 45.40
CA GLU A 133 -21.61 -10.46 44.33
C GLU A 133 -22.50 -9.45 43.57
N LYS A 134 -23.19 -8.59 44.31
CA LYS A 134 -24.11 -7.61 43.73
C LYS A 134 -23.40 -6.54 42.89
N VAL A 135 -22.20 -6.15 43.28
CA VAL A 135 -21.43 -5.09 42.60
C VAL A 135 -20.52 -5.65 41.51
N LEU A 136 -19.87 -6.78 41.74
CA LEU A 136 -18.86 -7.36 40.84
C LEU A 136 -19.37 -8.56 40.05
N GLY A 137 -20.55 -9.05 40.37
CA GLY A 137 -21.13 -10.21 39.68
C GLY A 137 -21.58 -9.92 38.27
N ASN A 138 -21.45 -10.93 37.40
CA ASN A 138 -21.95 -10.91 35.99
C ASN A 138 -21.32 -9.85 35.08
N TRP A 139 -20.14 -9.37 35.41
CA TRP A 139 -19.40 -8.47 34.52
C TRP A 139 -18.83 -9.22 33.33
N GLN A 140 -18.87 -8.52 32.20
CA GLN A 140 -18.37 -9.00 30.92
C GLN A 140 -17.45 -7.95 30.30
N VAL A 141 -16.31 -8.40 29.81
CA VAL A 141 -15.39 -7.57 29.00
C VAL A 141 -15.47 -8.03 27.56
N ASN A 142 -15.80 -7.13 26.69
CA ASN A 142 -15.77 -7.38 25.25
C ASN A 142 -14.93 -6.35 24.54
N GLY A 143 -14.45 -6.70 23.38
CA GLY A 143 -13.63 -5.79 22.59
C GLY A 143 -13.39 -6.29 21.18
N ILE A 144 -12.94 -5.36 20.36
CA ILE A 144 -12.43 -5.60 19.01
C ILE A 144 -11.03 -5.00 18.95
N PHE A 145 -10.08 -5.80 18.49
CA PHE A 145 -8.72 -5.36 18.22
C PHE A 145 -8.44 -5.52 16.74
N ALA A 146 -7.84 -4.47 16.12
CA ALA A 146 -7.40 -4.50 14.73
C ALA A 146 -6.01 -3.87 14.63
N ALA A 147 -5.10 -4.55 13.95
CA ALA A 147 -3.75 -4.07 13.67
C ALA A 147 -3.40 -4.36 12.22
N TYR A 148 -2.86 -3.36 11.54
CA TYR A 148 -2.51 -3.42 10.11
C TYR A 148 -1.11 -2.85 9.89
N THR A 149 -0.37 -3.44 8.95
CA THR A 149 0.78 -2.74 8.38
C THR A 149 0.31 -1.57 7.53
N GLY A 150 1.11 -0.52 7.47
CA GLY A 150 0.86 0.63 6.63
C GLY A 150 0.85 0.28 5.14
N THR A 151 0.20 1.12 4.34
CA THR A 151 0.16 0.98 2.88
C THR A 151 1.44 1.54 2.25
N PRO A 152 1.88 0.97 1.12
CA PRO A 152 3.06 1.47 0.43
C PRO A 152 2.78 2.81 -0.27
N PHE A 153 3.84 3.62 -0.40
CA PHE A 153 3.80 4.88 -1.15
C PHE A 153 5.11 5.16 -1.86
N THR A 154 5.03 6.00 -2.89
CA THR A 154 6.15 6.39 -3.75
C THR A 154 6.77 7.70 -3.29
N ILE A 155 8.10 7.82 -3.39
CA ILE A 155 8.80 9.07 -3.22
C ILE A 155 9.01 9.69 -4.61
N SER A 156 8.19 10.69 -4.92
CA SER A 156 8.25 11.42 -6.19
C SER A 156 9.38 12.45 -6.20
N GLY A 157 9.87 12.76 -7.38
CA GLY A 157 10.87 13.79 -7.62
C GLY A 157 10.40 14.81 -8.69
N PRO A 158 11.10 15.96 -8.82
CA PRO A 158 10.85 16.91 -9.89
C PRO A 158 11.09 16.29 -11.27
N THR A 159 10.20 16.55 -12.22
CA THR A 159 10.27 15.98 -13.58
C THR A 159 11.14 16.79 -14.55
N ALA A 160 11.60 17.98 -14.16
CA ALA A 160 12.31 18.91 -15.04
C ALA A 160 13.60 18.31 -15.63
N SER A 161 14.41 17.62 -14.80
CA SER A 161 15.64 16.97 -15.28
C SER A 161 15.38 15.78 -16.19
N LEU A 162 14.26 15.09 -15.99
CA LEU A 162 13.86 13.97 -16.84
C LEU A 162 13.48 14.42 -18.23
N ASN A 163 12.77 15.56 -18.33
CA ASN A 163 12.29 16.13 -19.59
C ASN A 163 11.62 15.09 -20.52
N ALA A 164 10.75 14.27 -19.97
CA ALA A 164 10.02 13.19 -20.63
C ALA A 164 8.51 13.33 -20.39
N PRO A 165 7.80 14.18 -21.16
CA PRO A 165 6.38 14.38 -20.98
C PRO A 165 5.60 13.05 -20.99
N GLY A 166 4.57 12.94 -20.15
CA GLY A 166 3.79 11.71 -19.99
C GLY A 166 4.38 10.69 -19.01
N ASN A 167 5.53 10.99 -18.39
CA ASN A 167 6.15 10.10 -17.41
C ASN A 167 6.29 10.76 -16.03
N SER A 168 6.13 9.96 -15.00
CA SER A 168 6.43 10.32 -13.61
C SER A 168 7.93 10.28 -13.34
N GLN A 169 8.37 10.99 -12.30
CA GLN A 169 9.73 10.95 -11.80
C GLN A 169 9.73 10.50 -10.34
N THR A 170 10.64 9.60 -9.99
CA THR A 170 10.93 9.23 -8.61
C THR A 170 12.21 9.88 -8.13
N ALA A 171 12.37 10.00 -6.81
CA ALA A 171 13.60 10.53 -6.23
C ALA A 171 14.77 9.55 -6.36
N ASN A 172 15.99 10.05 -6.20
CA ASN A 172 17.14 9.18 -5.96
C ASN A 172 17.22 8.82 -4.48
N GLN A 173 17.25 7.53 -4.17
CA GLN A 173 17.68 7.08 -2.86
C GLN A 173 19.18 7.14 -2.81
N VAL A 174 19.72 7.98 -1.90
CA VAL A 174 21.15 8.26 -1.77
C VAL A 174 21.78 7.57 -0.56
N LYS A 175 20.97 7.00 0.34
CA LYS A 175 21.41 6.16 1.44
C LYS A 175 21.06 4.70 1.17
N ALA A 176 21.86 3.77 1.67
CA ALA A 176 21.64 2.33 1.52
C ALA A 176 20.31 1.87 2.18
N SER A 177 19.89 2.53 3.25
CA SER A 177 18.64 2.31 3.94
C SER A 177 17.93 3.63 4.24
N VAL A 178 16.62 3.56 4.46
CA VAL A 178 15.81 4.70 4.89
C VAL A 178 15.44 4.50 6.36
N ASP A 179 16.03 5.30 7.23
CA ASP A 179 15.80 5.18 8.67
C ASP A 179 14.42 5.69 9.07
N LYS A 180 13.81 4.98 10.02
CA LYS A 180 12.56 5.41 10.64
C LYS A 180 12.88 6.30 11.83
N LEU A 181 12.52 7.57 11.74
CA LEU A 181 12.64 8.53 12.83
C LEU A 181 11.54 8.36 13.88
N GLY A 182 10.45 7.70 13.49
CA GLY A 182 9.35 7.33 14.40
C GLY A 182 8.55 8.50 14.95
N LYS A 183 8.62 9.68 14.33
CA LYS A 183 7.82 10.84 14.74
C LYS A 183 6.47 10.82 14.04
N TYR A 184 5.41 11.10 14.80
CA TYR A 184 4.03 11.04 14.32
C TYR A 184 3.34 12.40 14.46
N GLY A 185 2.42 12.69 13.55
CA GLY A 185 1.57 13.87 13.56
C GLY A 185 1.90 14.88 12.47
N PRO A 186 1.08 15.91 12.32
CA PRO A 186 1.26 16.94 11.29
C PRO A 186 2.64 17.60 11.37
N GLY A 187 3.34 17.67 10.25
CA GLY A 187 4.69 18.24 10.15
C GLY A 187 5.81 17.42 10.79
N GLN A 188 5.52 16.23 11.31
CA GLN A 188 6.55 15.34 11.85
C GLN A 188 7.07 14.40 10.76
N LEU A 189 8.36 14.05 10.86
CA LEU A 189 9.03 13.17 9.90
C LEU A 189 9.07 11.74 10.46
N TYR A 190 8.36 10.83 9.80
CA TYR A 190 8.42 9.41 10.14
C TYR A 190 9.65 8.72 9.57
N TYR A 191 10.03 9.09 8.34
CA TYR A 191 11.24 8.61 7.67
C TYR A 191 12.28 9.73 7.56
N ASP A 192 13.55 9.35 7.44
CA ASP A 192 14.65 10.28 7.19
C ASP A 192 14.57 10.84 5.75
N PRO A 193 14.24 12.12 5.57
CA PRO A 193 14.14 12.72 4.24
C PRO A 193 15.51 12.85 3.56
N THR A 194 16.61 12.86 4.32
CA THR A 194 17.96 12.97 3.76
C THR A 194 18.42 11.68 3.06
N ALA A 195 17.61 10.61 3.16
CA ALA A 195 17.82 9.39 2.38
C ALA A 195 17.48 9.56 0.90
N PHE A 196 16.81 10.66 0.55
CA PHE A 196 16.38 10.93 -0.82
C PHE A 196 16.90 12.27 -1.31
N ALA A 197 17.20 12.34 -2.60
CA ALA A 197 17.58 13.56 -3.29
C ALA A 197 16.82 13.69 -4.62
N ALA A 198 16.68 14.92 -5.09
CA ALA A 198 16.18 15.19 -6.43
C ALA A 198 17.16 14.64 -7.48
N VAL A 199 16.62 14.16 -8.60
CA VAL A 199 17.44 13.75 -9.75
C VAL A 199 17.90 15.00 -10.50
N THR A 200 19.20 15.28 -10.47
CA THR A 200 19.81 16.40 -11.18
C THR A 200 20.40 16.01 -12.53
N ALA A 201 20.70 14.74 -12.74
CA ALA A 201 21.18 14.22 -14.00
C ALA A 201 20.11 14.35 -15.10
N ALA A 202 20.46 14.96 -16.22
CA ALA A 202 19.56 15.15 -17.34
C ALA A 202 19.11 13.78 -17.93
N ALA A 203 17.87 13.72 -18.42
CA ALA A 203 17.32 12.57 -19.12
C ALA A 203 17.42 11.25 -18.31
N THR A 204 17.35 11.31 -17.00
CA THR A 204 17.57 10.15 -16.12
C THR A 204 16.40 9.98 -15.14
N PHE A 205 15.87 8.77 -15.06
CA PHE A 205 14.91 8.41 -14.01
C PHE A 205 15.63 8.27 -12.65
N GLY A 206 14.94 8.63 -11.59
CA GLY A 206 15.40 8.34 -10.22
C GLY A 206 15.56 6.84 -10.00
N ASN A 207 16.45 6.48 -9.08
CA ASN A 207 16.75 5.08 -8.77
C ASN A 207 15.77 4.43 -7.79
N SER A 208 14.94 5.24 -7.10
CA SER A 208 13.89 4.68 -6.26
C SER A 208 12.75 4.11 -7.11
N GLY A 209 12.13 3.04 -6.61
CA GLY A 209 10.99 2.42 -7.26
C GLY A 209 9.65 3.07 -6.86
N ARG A 210 8.58 2.59 -7.48
CA ARG A 210 7.21 2.85 -7.02
C ARG A 210 6.97 2.11 -5.69
N ASN A 211 6.25 2.75 -4.77
CA ASN A 211 5.73 2.12 -3.54
C ASN A 211 6.79 1.45 -2.65
N ILE A 212 7.93 2.13 -2.45
CA ILE A 212 9.09 1.59 -1.71
C ILE A 212 9.03 1.78 -0.20
N LEU A 213 8.25 2.73 0.30
CA LEU A 213 8.05 2.98 1.72
C LEU A 213 6.62 2.66 2.15
N ARG A 214 6.40 2.49 3.46
CA ARG A 214 5.08 2.22 4.05
C ARG A 214 4.74 3.22 5.14
N ALA A 215 3.51 3.74 5.08
CA ALA A 215 2.97 4.67 6.08
C ALA A 215 2.44 3.93 7.31
#